data_2af92a572ba10393eaed99c5c8bc759d
#
_entry.id   2af92a572ba10393eaed99c5c8bc759d
#
_cell.length_a   1.000
_cell.length_b   1.000
_cell.length_c   1.000
_cell.angle_alpha   90.00
_cell.angle_beta   90.00
_cell.angle_gamma   90.00
#
_symmetry.space_group_name_H-M   'P 1'
#
loop_
_entity.id
_entity.type
_entity.pdbx_description
1 polymer ?
#
loop_
_entity_poly.entity_id
_entity_poly.type
_entity_poly.pdbx_seq_one_letter_code
_entity_poly.pdbx_strand_id
1 'polypeptide(L)'
;KNILVEDDKYGQVINDSGEKYQLKYGATDASLTPYHVERGKLFIGERHWNKAINKDLLRRLISFTQFPIPERSLEPIESKNEFRELAELVGSADIIGQLADPMYDIKIPRLYHEFEETGSAKNMGYSNPGDLRRGYPSFFINFVRPNIAEALRFLSVTEEGRKWVANLNYHIFSQSHKASVEQSGIELLTELSN
;
A
#
# COMPACT_ATOMS: atom_id res chain seq x y z
N LYS A 1 6.14 0.66 -8.45
CA LYS A 1 7.46 0.40 -7.84
C LYS A 1 8.61 0.65 -8.81
N ASN A 2 8.45 0.37 -10.10
CA ASN A 2 9.48 0.56 -11.11
C ASN A 2 9.40 1.96 -11.75
N ILE A 3 9.57 2.99 -10.93
CA ILE A 3 9.71 4.36 -11.41
C ILE A 3 11.13 4.54 -11.94
N LEU A 4 11.28 4.99 -13.20
CA LEU A 4 12.58 5.29 -13.80
C LEU A 4 13.10 6.63 -13.25
N VAL A 5 14.31 6.60 -12.72
CA VAL A 5 15.08 7.76 -12.26
C VAL A 5 16.25 7.94 -13.23
N GLU A 6 16.67 9.18 -13.53
CA GLU A 6 17.68 9.48 -14.57
C GLU A 6 18.97 8.70 -14.39
N ASP A 7 19.40 8.47 -13.16
CA ASP A 7 20.67 7.81 -12.84
C ASP A 7 20.59 6.28 -12.71
N ASP A 8 19.46 5.65 -13.08
CA ASP A 8 19.27 4.19 -12.97
C ASP A 8 20.16 3.35 -13.92
N LYS A 9 20.92 3.97 -14.80
CA LYS A 9 21.71 3.31 -15.85
C LYS A 9 22.70 2.24 -15.34
N TYR A 10 23.20 2.38 -14.10
CA TYR A 10 24.18 1.47 -13.52
C TYR A 10 23.77 0.93 -12.14
N GLY A 11 22.50 0.65 -11.97
CA GLY A 11 21.89 0.24 -10.71
C GLY A 11 20.78 1.21 -10.32
N GLN A 12 19.85 0.74 -9.50
CA GLN A 12 18.68 1.54 -9.12
C GLN A 12 19.07 2.54 -8.04
N VAL A 13 18.96 3.84 -8.33
CA VAL A 13 19.18 4.89 -7.32
C VAL A 13 18.06 4.84 -6.28
N ILE A 14 18.43 4.81 -5.01
CA ILE A 14 17.47 4.58 -3.92
C ILE A 14 17.24 5.77 -2.99
N ASN A 15 18.08 6.82 -3.09
CA ASN A 15 17.93 8.03 -2.28
C ASN A 15 18.60 9.25 -2.92
N ASP A 16 18.37 10.44 -2.34
CA ASP A 16 18.94 11.72 -2.78
C ASP A 16 20.49 11.76 -2.73
N SER A 17 21.14 10.85 -1.98
CA SER A 17 22.62 10.75 -1.94
C SER A 17 23.19 10.03 -3.15
N GLY A 18 22.37 9.53 -4.05
CA GLY A 18 22.80 8.74 -5.22
C GLY A 18 23.25 7.33 -4.88
N GLU A 19 22.91 6.82 -3.70
CA GLU A 19 23.15 5.42 -3.34
C GLU A 19 22.41 4.49 -4.30
N LYS A 20 23.07 3.40 -4.73
CA LYS A 20 22.53 2.48 -5.71
C LYS A 20 22.28 1.10 -5.11
N TYR A 21 21.11 0.56 -5.42
CA TYR A 21 20.75 -0.83 -5.15
C TYR A 21 20.91 -1.66 -6.42
N GLN A 22 21.65 -2.75 -6.30
CA GLN A 22 21.81 -3.69 -7.41
C GLN A 22 20.78 -4.81 -7.25
N LEU A 23 19.85 -4.90 -8.21
CA LEU A 23 18.91 -6.01 -8.25
C LEU A 23 19.67 -7.34 -8.39
N LYS A 24 19.35 -8.30 -7.53
CA LYS A 24 19.90 -9.66 -7.61
C LYS A 24 19.34 -10.37 -8.85
N TYR A 25 20.11 -11.31 -9.38
CA TYR A 25 19.63 -12.13 -10.48
C TYR A 25 18.33 -12.86 -10.08
N GLY A 26 17.30 -12.74 -10.92
CA GLY A 26 15.98 -13.32 -10.68
C GLY A 26 15.08 -12.51 -9.73
N ALA A 27 15.57 -11.44 -9.12
CA ALA A 27 14.74 -10.55 -8.32
C ALA A 27 13.77 -9.76 -9.21
N THR A 28 12.61 -9.45 -8.66
CA THR A 28 11.63 -8.56 -9.30
C THR A 28 11.75 -7.14 -8.74
N ASP A 29 10.92 -6.23 -9.24
CA ASP A 29 10.82 -4.86 -8.71
C ASP A 29 10.25 -4.81 -7.27
N ALA A 30 9.74 -5.92 -6.74
CA ALA A 30 9.37 -6.05 -5.34
C ALA A 30 10.55 -5.76 -4.39
N SER A 31 11.78 -6.11 -4.80
CA SER A 31 13.01 -5.78 -4.07
C SER A 31 13.20 -4.26 -3.85
N LEU A 32 12.57 -3.41 -4.66
CA LEU A 32 12.61 -1.95 -4.53
C LEU A 32 11.52 -1.42 -3.57
N THR A 33 10.68 -2.28 -3.02
CA THR A 33 9.61 -1.87 -2.09
C THR A 33 10.12 -1.03 -0.91
N PRO A 34 11.26 -1.35 -0.25
CA PRO A 34 11.78 -0.52 0.84
C PRO A 34 12.16 0.90 0.41
N TYR A 35 12.44 1.11 -0.86
CA TYR A 35 12.96 2.35 -1.41
C TYR A 35 11.93 3.13 -2.24
N HIS A 36 10.71 2.61 -2.42
CA HIS A 36 9.74 3.15 -3.38
C HIS A 36 9.34 4.60 -3.12
N VAL A 37 9.25 5.02 -1.86
CA VAL A 37 8.91 6.40 -1.49
C VAL A 37 10.07 7.35 -1.82
N GLU A 38 11.32 6.99 -1.46
CA GLU A 38 12.49 7.82 -1.76
C GLU A 38 12.71 7.92 -3.27
N ARG A 39 12.55 6.83 -4.01
CA ARG A 39 12.58 6.84 -5.49
C ARG A 39 11.47 7.72 -6.08
N GLY A 40 10.28 7.69 -5.49
CA GLY A 40 9.18 8.59 -5.86
C GLY A 40 9.53 10.07 -5.66
N LYS A 41 10.24 10.41 -4.58
CA LYS A 41 10.73 11.78 -4.32
C LYS A 41 11.76 12.21 -5.37
N LEU A 42 12.70 11.32 -5.76
CA LEU A 42 13.65 11.58 -6.85
C LEU A 42 12.90 11.88 -8.15
N PHE A 43 11.98 11.00 -8.54
CA PHE A 43 11.16 11.18 -9.74
C PHE A 43 10.42 12.53 -9.75
N ILE A 44 9.83 12.94 -8.63
CA ILE A 44 9.18 14.26 -8.51
C ILE A 44 10.19 15.39 -8.70
N GLY A 45 11.39 15.26 -8.14
CA GLY A 45 12.48 16.24 -8.26
C GLY A 45 12.95 16.44 -9.70
N GLU A 46 13.15 15.36 -10.44
CA GLU A 46 13.69 15.35 -11.81
C GLU A 46 12.70 15.84 -12.87
N ARG A 47 11.39 15.67 -12.65
CA ARG A 47 10.36 16.01 -13.65
C ARG A 47 10.15 17.52 -13.77
N HIS A 48 9.86 17.94 -15.01
CA HIS A 48 9.41 19.30 -15.29
C HIS A 48 7.90 19.40 -15.04
N TRP A 49 7.55 20.03 -13.91
CA TRP A 49 6.18 20.30 -13.53
C TRP A 49 5.77 21.72 -13.95
N ASN A 50 4.46 21.94 -14.09
CA ASN A 50 3.91 23.29 -14.19
C ASN A 50 4.37 24.11 -12.97
N LYS A 51 4.69 25.40 -13.16
CA LYS A 51 5.14 26.32 -12.10
C LYS A 51 4.15 26.46 -10.93
N ALA A 52 2.87 26.13 -11.16
CA ALA A 52 1.84 26.11 -10.12
C ALA A 52 1.99 24.92 -9.13
N ILE A 53 2.83 23.92 -9.47
CA ILE A 53 3.00 22.73 -8.65
C ILE A 53 4.21 22.91 -7.74
N ASN A 54 3.96 22.83 -6.43
CA ASN A 54 5.00 22.85 -5.41
C ASN A 54 5.62 21.45 -5.25
N LYS A 55 6.81 21.24 -5.83
CA LYS A 55 7.53 19.96 -5.79
C LYS A 55 7.89 19.54 -4.36
N ASP A 56 8.30 20.49 -3.52
CA ASP A 56 8.71 20.19 -2.15
C ASP A 56 7.51 19.71 -1.32
N LEU A 57 6.35 20.33 -1.53
CA LEU A 57 5.11 19.86 -0.94
C LEU A 57 4.78 18.43 -1.40
N LEU A 58 4.85 18.13 -2.70
CA LEU A 58 4.59 16.79 -3.22
C LEU A 58 5.58 15.75 -2.66
N ARG A 59 6.87 16.07 -2.60
CA ARG A 59 7.90 15.19 -2.02
C ARG A 59 7.64 14.88 -0.54
N ARG A 60 7.09 15.82 0.20
CA ARG A 60 6.70 15.62 1.60
C ARG A 60 5.43 14.80 1.71
N LEU A 61 4.41 15.08 0.89
CA LEU A 61 3.14 14.37 0.91
C LEU A 61 3.28 12.88 0.59
N ILE A 62 4.12 12.52 -0.39
CA ILE A 62 4.28 11.10 -0.75
C ILE A 62 4.95 10.26 0.36
N SER A 63 5.61 10.87 1.35
CA SER A 63 6.10 10.15 2.52
C SER A 63 4.98 9.49 3.32
N PHE A 64 3.77 10.01 3.23
CA PHE A 64 2.58 9.47 3.91
C PHE A 64 1.94 8.26 3.20
N THR A 65 2.43 7.90 2.02
CA THR A 65 2.07 6.62 1.37
C THR A 65 2.89 5.44 1.91
N GLN A 66 3.90 5.69 2.73
CA GLN A 66 4.62 4.64 3.44
C GLN A 66 3.77 4.11 4.61
N PHE A 67 3.54 2.80 4.65
CA PHE A 67 2.79 2.17 5.73
C PHE A 67 3.66 1.17 6.51
N PRO A 68 3.74 1.25 7.85
CA PRO A 68 3.21 2.33 8.71
C PRO A 68 3.90 3.66 8.43
N ILE A 69 3.19 4.78 8.72
CA ILE A 69 3.72 6.13 8.51
C ILE A 69 4.92 6.35 9.46
N PRO A 70 6.10 6.72 8.95
CA PRO A 70 7.25 6.97 9.81
C PRO A 70 7.02 8.16 10.73
N GLU A 71 7.41 8.05 12.01
CA GLU A 71 7.28 9.12 13.00
C GLU A 71 7.95 10.43 12.53
N ARG A 72 9.10 10.35 11.87
CA ARG A 72 9.80 11.50 11.27
C ARG A 72 8.96 12.31 10.27
N SER A 73 7.94 11.68 9.68
CA SER A 73 7.02 12.37 8.75
C SER A 73 5.98 13.22 9.47
N LEU A 74 5.87 13.05 10.79
CA LEU A 74 4.94 13.75 11.67
C LEU A 74 5.56 14.98 12.36
N GLU A 75 6.81 15.37 11.99
CA GLU A 75 7.49 16.50 12.60
C GLU A 75 6.67 17.81 12.52
N PRO A 76 6.82 18.72 13.50
CA PRO A 76 5.96 19.89 13.62
C PRO A 76 6.11 20.83 12.42
N ILE A 77 5.00 21.07 11.73
CA ILE A 77 4.88 22.03 10.64
C ILE A 77 4.11 23.22 11.16
N GLU A 78 4.59 24.42 10.89
CA GLU A 78 4.03 25.68 11.38
C GLU A 78 2.60 25.96 10.90
N SER A 79 2.14 25.36 9.80
CA SER A 79 0.73 25.35 9.35
C SER A 79 0.08 23.99 9.58
N LYS A 80 -0.14 23.64 10.84
CA LYS A 80 -0.40 22.26 11.30
C LYS A 80 -1.62 21.56 10.70
N ASN A 81 -2.67 22.26 10.30
CA ASN A 81 -3.93 21.60 9.94
C ASN A 81 -3.99 21.22 8.46
N GLU A 82 -3.75 22.15 7.54
CA GLU A 82 -3.92 21.90 6.08
C GLU A 82 -2.94 20.86 5.53
N PHE A 83 -1.67 20.92 5.93
CA PHE A 83 -0.68 19.93 5.46
C PHE A 83 -1.02 18.54 5.97
N ARG A 84 -1.42 18.41 7.23
CA ARG A 84 -1.76 17.14 7.83
C ARG A 84 -2.99 16.52 7.16
N GLU A 85 -4.03 17.33 6.91
CA GLU A 85 -5.22 16.89 6.18
C GLU A 85 -4.88 16.39 4.76
N LEU A 86 -4.05 17.14 4.02
CA LEU A 86 -3.58 16.73 2.70
C LEU A 86 -2.75 15.43 2.76
N ALA A 87 -1.87 15.30 3.74
CA ALA A 87 -1.03 14.12 3.92
C ALA A 87 -1.87 12.87 4.25
N GLU A 88 -2.85 13.01 5.14
CA GLU A 88 -3.79 11.94 5.48
C GLU A 88 -4.65 11.54 4.27
N LEU A 89 -5.07 12.49 3.45
CA LEU A 89 -5.79 12.22 2.21
C LEU A 89 -4.93 11.49 1.18
N VAL A 90 -3.67 11.90 1.00
CA VAL A 90 -2.74 11.22 0.06
C VAL A 90 -2.45 9.79 0.51
N GLY A 91 -2.15 9.57 1.79
CA GLY A 91 -1.95 8.23 2.33
C GLY A 91 -3.20 7.35 2.21
N SER A 92 -4.38 7.93 2.50
CA SER A 92 -5.66 7.24 2.34
C SER A 92 -5.95 6.89 0.88
N ALA A 93 -5.65 7.79 -0.06
CA ALA A 93 -5.88 7.56 -1.50
C ALA A 93 -5.02 6.39 -2.01
N ASP A 94 -3.76 6.28 -1.57
CA ASP A 94 -2.90 5.15 -1.91
C ASP A 94 -3.48 3.82 -1.41
N ILE A 95 -3.84 3.75 -0.13
CA ILE A 95 -4.43 2.54 0.47
C ILE A 95 -5.76 2.17 -0.19
N ILE A 96 -6.66 3.14 -0.37
CA ILE A 96 -7.97 2.90 -0.99
C ILE A 96 -7.79 2.46 -2.44
N GLY A 97 -6.89 3.10 -3.20
CA GLY A 97 -6.60 2.73 -4.59
C GLY A 97 -6.13 1.28 -4.75
N GLN A 98 -5.40 0.76 -3.77
CA GLN A 98 -4.97 -0.64 -3.76
C GLN A 98 -6.10 -1.59 -3.33
N LEU A 99 -6.79 -1.29 -2.23
CA LEU A 99 -7.73 -2.21 -1.59
C LEU A 99 -9.13 -2.19 -2.22
N ALA A 100 -9.53 -1.11 -2.89
CA ALA A 100 -10.79 -1.00 -3.62
C ALA A 100 -10.66 -1.34 -5.12
N ASP A 101 -9.47 -1.76 -5.57
CA ASP A 101 -9.25 -2.19 -6.96
C ASP A 101 -10.18 -3.36 -7.31
N PRO A 102 -11.00 -3.28 -8.36
CA PRO A 102 -11.87 -4.40 -8.77
C PRO A 102 -11.15 -5.73 -8.99
N MET A 103 -9.84 -5.68 -9.29
CA MET A 103 -9.00 -6.85 -9.50
C MET A 103 -8.26 -7.31 -8.23
N TYR A 104 -8.61 -6.80 -7.06
CA TYR A 104 -7.91 -7.08 -5.80
C TYR A 104 -7.74 -8.58 -5.53
N ASP A 105 -8.80 -9.37 -5.67
CA ASP A 105 -8.79 -10.82 -5.46
C ASP A 105 -7.77 -11.56 -6.34
N ILE A 106 -7.63 -11.12 -7.60
CA ILE A 106 -6.69 -11.69 -8.56
C ILE A 106 -5.25 -11.26 -8.25
N LYS A 107 -5.07 -10.12 -7.61
CA LYS A 107 -3.76 -9.57 -7.24
C LYS A 107 -3.19 -10.15 -5.95
N ILE A 108 -4.01 -10.74 -5.07
CA ILE A 108 -3.55 -11.33 -3.79
C ILE A 108 -2.39 -12.32 -3.95
N PRO A 109 -2.42 -13.30 -4.87
CA PRO A 109 -1.28 -14.20 -5.03
C PRO A 109 0.02 -13.49 -5.43
N ARG A 110 -0.07 -12.46 -6.29
CA ARG A 110 1.10 -11.67 -6.69
C ARG A 110 1.65 -10.85 -5.52
N LEU A 111 0.76 -10.25 -4.73
CA LEU A 111 1.12 -9.52 -3.52
C LEU A 111 1.82 -10.43 -2.50
N TYR A 112 1.34 -11.68 -2.36
CA TYR A 112 2.00 -12.66 -1.49
C TYR A 112 3.44 -12.93 -1.96
N HIS A 113 3.67 -13.15 -3.26
CA HIS A 113 5.02 -13.38 -3.78
C HIS A 113 5.94 -12.15 -3.63
N GLU A 114 5.41 -10.94 -3.72
CA GLU A 114 6.18 -9.73 -3.38
C GLU A 114 6.56 -9.70 -1.90
N PHE A 115 5.65 -10.10 -1.00
CA PHE A 115 5.94 -10.20 0.43
C PHE A 115 6.92 -11.33 0.75
N GLU A 116 6.86 -12.43 0.01
CA GLU A 116 7.81 -13.54 0.12
C GLU A 116 9.22 -13.10 -0.29
N GLU A 117 9.36 -12.44 -1.44
CA GLU A 117 10.64 -11.91 -1.94
C GLU A 117 11.26 -10.88 -0.97
N THR A 118 10.47 -10.04 -0.34
CA THR A 118 10.93 -9.03 0.62
C THR A 118 11.11 -9.56 2.05
N GLY A 119 10.73 -10.81 2.32
CA GLY A 119 10.72 -11.39 3.66
C GLY A 119 9.54 -10.95 4.54
N SER A 120 8.68 -10.07 4.04
CA SER A 120 7.53 -9.54 4.78
C SER A 120 6.50 -10.62 5.10
N ALA A 121 6.29 -11.59 4.20
CA ALA A 121 5.37 -12.72 4.44
C ALA A 121 5.76 -13.48 5.71
N LYS A 122 7.04 -13.82 5.87
CA LYS A 122 7.55 -14.50 7.06
C LYS A 122 7.36 -13.69 8.34
N ASN A 123 7.62 -12.38 8.28
CA ASN A 123 7.48 -11.49 9.44
C ASN A 123 6.01 -11.38 9.90
N MET A 124 5.07 -11.49 8.97
CA MET A 124 3.63 -11.48 9.23
C MET A 124 3.05 -12.87 9.55
N GLY A 125 3.87 -13.93 9.50
CA GLY A 125 3.44 -15.31 9.73
C GLY A 125 2.64 -15.92 8.59
N TYR A 126 2.76 -15.39 7.37
CA TYR A 126 2.08 -15.90 6.17
C TYR A 126 2.96 -16.92 5.45
N SER A 127 2.39 -18.08 5.14
CA SER A 127 3.07 -19.20 4.46
C SER A 127 2.55 -19.43 3.03
N ASN A 128 1.42 -18.85 2.68
CA ASN A 128 0.78 -18.99 1.37
C ASN A 128 -0.20 -17.82 1.09
N PRO A 129 -0.64 -17.64 -0.16
CA PRO A 129 -1.60 -16.58 -0.50
C PRO A 129 -2.95 -16.66 0.25
N GLY A 130 -3.35 -17.87 0.69
CA GLY A 130 -4.55 -18.07 1.50
C GLY A 130 -4.45 -17.42 2.88
N ASP A 131 -3.25 -17.46 3.51
CA ASP A 131 -3.00 -16.78 4.78
C ASP A 131 -3.17 -15.26 4.65
N LEU A 132 -2.63 -14.67 3.59
CA LEU A 132 -2.79 -13.26 3.30
C LEU A 132 -4.28 -12.90 3.12
N ARG A 133 -5.04 -13.76 2.44
CA ARG A 133 -6.48 -13.58 2.24
C ARG A 133 -7.26 -13.66 3.56
N ARG A 134 -6.97 -14.66 4.40
CA ARG A 134 -7.58 -14.82 5.73
C ARG A 134 -7.27 -13.67 6.68
N GLY A 135 -6.05 -13.13 6.61
CA GLY A 135 -5.62 -12.00 7.42
C GLY A 135 -6.24 -10.65 7.03
N TYR A 136 -6.77 -10.54 5.80
CA TYR A 136 -7.25 -9.27 5.26
C TYR A 136 -8.36 -8.60 6.10
N PRO A 137 -9.42 -9.28 6.55
CA PRO A 137 -10.47 -8.63 7.33
C PRO A 137 -9.96 -8.01 8.63
N SER A 138 -9.10 -8.74 9.35
CA SER A 138 -8.47 -8.24 10.58
C SER A 138 -7.53 -7.05 10.32
N PHE A 139 -6.71 -7.15 9.28
CA PHE A 139 -5.86 -6.05 8.84
C PHE A 139 -6.68 -4.81 8.49
N PHE A 140 -7.76 -4.98 7.74
CA PHE A 140 -8.62 -3.87 7.36
C PHE A 140 -9.26 -3.18 8.58
N ILE A 141 -9.86 -3.95 9.49
CA ILE A 141 -10.56 -3.39 10.65
C ILE A 141 -9.60 -2.68 11.60
N ASN A 142 -8.45 -3.30 11.88
CA ASN A 142 -7.55 -2.82 12.93
C ASN A 142 -6.57 -1.75 12.44
N PHE A 143 -6.16 -1.79 11.17
CA PHE A 143 -5.11 -0.91 10.64
C PHE A 143 -5.59 0.03 9.53
N VAL A 144 -6.41 -0.43 8.60
CA VAL A 144 -6.79 0.38 7.44
C VAL A 144 -7.92 1.35 7.80
N ARG A 145 -9.02 0.83 8.29
CA ARG A 145 -10.24 1.61 8.55
C ARG A 145 -10.03 2.87 9.41
N PRO A 146 -9.26 2.83 10.50
CA PRO A 146 -8.99 4.03 11.29
C PRO A 146 -8.27 5.12 10.50
N ASN A 147 -7.39 4.74 9.56
CA ASN A 147 -6.56 5.67 8.80
C ASN A 147 -7.24 6.26 7.56
N ILE A 148 -8.36 5.70 7.09
CA ILE A 148 -9.06 6.14 5.88
C ILE A 148 -10.45 6.71 6.15
N ALA A 149 -10.87 6.82 7.41
CA ALA A 149 -12.24 7.17 7.78
C ALA A 149 -12.68 8.51 7.19
N GLU A 150 -11.82 9.52 7.24
CA GLU A 150 -12.11 10.86 6.69
C GLU A 150 -12.17 10.84 5.16
N ALA A 151 -11.24 10.12 4.50
CA ALA A 151 -11.25 9.98 3.05
C ALA A 151 -12.52 9.27 2.55
N LEU A 152 -13.06 8.29 3.29
CA LEU A 152 -14.33 7.64 2.95
C LEU A 152 -15.51 8.64 2.99
N ARG A 153 -15.49 9.61 3.90
CA ARG A 153 -16.52 10.67 3.95
C ARG A 153 -16.47 11.51 2.68
N PHE A 154 -15.27 11.96 2.26
CA PHE A 154 -15.12 12.73 1.00
C PHE A 154 -15.57 11.92 -0.22
N LEU A 155 -15.15 10.66 -0.34
CA LEU A 155 -15.53 9.78 -1.44
C LEU A 155 -17.05 9.58 -1.51
N SER A 156 -17.73 9.50 -0.37
CA SER A 156 -19.19 9.29 -0.33
C SER A 156 -20.02 10.43 -0.90
N VAL A 157 -19.43 11.62 -1.11
CA VAL A 157 -20.12 12.78 -1.66
C VAL A 157 -20.39 12.64 -3.16
N THR A 158 -19.51 11.96 -3.90
CA THR A 158 -19.61 11.82 -5.36
C THR A 158 -20.10 10.42 -5.76
N GLU A 159 -20.65 10.30 -6.96
CA GLU A 159 -21.06 8.99 -7.51
C GLU A 159 -19.83 8.09 -7.73
N GLU A 160 -18.77 8.64 -8.30
CA GLU A 160 -17.53 7.89 -8.52
C GLU A 160 -16.90 7.44 -7.20
N GLY A 161 -16.82 8.32 -6.22
CA GLY A 161 -16.31 7.96 -4.89
C GLY A 161 -17.12 6.87 -4.21
N ARG A 162 -18.45 6.88 -4.34
CA ARG A 162 -19.31 5.80 -3.82
C ARG A 162 -19.02 4.44 -4.45
N LYS A 163 -18.61 4.39 -5.73
CA LYS A 163 -18.16 3.15 -6.38
C LYS A 163 -16.91 2.59 -5.71
N TRP A 164 -15.93 3.44 -5.40
CA TRP A 164 -14.73 3.03 -4.66
C TRP A 164 -15.06 2.50 -3.27
N VAL A 165 -15.92 3.18 -2.53
CA VAL A 165 -16.40 2.73 -1.22
C VAL A 165 -17.13 1.39 -1.31
N ALA A 166 -17.98 1.21 -2.34
CA ALA A 166 -18.68 -0.05 -2.57
C ALA A 166 -17.73 -1.21 -2.87
N ASN A 167 -16.71 -0.99 -3.72
CA ASN A 167 -15.69 -2.00 -4.02
C ASN A 167 -14.93 -2.41 -2.76
N LEU A 168 -14.51 -1.43 -1.97
CA LEU A 168 -13.82 -1.68 -0.71
C LEU A 168 -14.64 -2.57 0.23
N ASN A 169 -15.92 -2.22 0.44
CA ASN A 169 -16.83 -3.00 1.26
C ASN A 169 -17.08 -4.41 0.68
N TYR A 170 -17.18 -4.52 -0.64
CA TYR A 170 -17.34 -5.81 -1.32
C TYR A 170 -16.14 -6.71 -1.03
N HIS A 171 -14.91 -6.21 -1.14
CA HIS A 171 -13.70 -7.01 -0.88
C HIS A 171 -13.64 -7.48 0.58
N ILE A 172 -13.95 -6.60 1.55
CA ILE A 172 -13.99 -6.98 2.97
C ILE A 172 -14.99 -8.10 3.20
N PHE A 173 -16.21 -7.92 2.72
CA PHE A 173 -17.28 -8.91 2.86
C PHE A 173 -16.91 -10.23 2.19
N SER A 174 -16.44 -10.20 0.94
CA SER A 174 -16.01 -11.36 0.16
C SER A 174 -14.91 -12.16 0.86
N GLN A 175 -13.86 -11.48 1.36
CA GLN A 175 -12.77 -12.16 2.05
C GLN A 175 -13.21 -12.73 3.40
N SER A 176 -14.05 -12.03 4.16
CA SER A 176 -14.61 -12.53 5.41
C SER A 176 -15.43 -13.79 5.19
N HIS A 177 -16.28 -13.79 4.15
CA HIS A 177 -17.10 -14.95 3.82
C HIS A 177 -16.27 -16.15 3.39
N LYS A 178 -15.29 -15.96 2.49
CA LYS A 178 -14.38 -17.02 2.05
C LYS A 178 -13.60 -17.62 3.23
N ALA A 179 -13.09 -16.80 4.13
CA ALA A 179 -12.38 -17.25 5.32
C ALA A 179 -13.27 -18.10 6.23
N SER A 180 -14.54 -17.71 6.43
CA SER A 180 -15.50 -18.47 7.23
C SER A 180 -15.85 -19.83 6.61
N VAL A 181 -16.03 -19.90 5.29
CA VAL A 181 -16.32 -21.15 4.57
C VAL A 181 -15.12 -22.10 4.63
N GLU A 182 -13.89 -21.60 4.44
CA GLU A 182 -12.68 -22.41 4.56
C GLU A 182 -12.53 -22.99 5.97
N GLN A 183 -12.76 -22.18 7.00
CA GLN A 183 -12.69 -22.62 8.40
C GLN A 183 -13.71 -23.73 8.70
N SER A 184 -14.97 -23.55 8.30
CA SER A 184 -16.02 -24.56 8.49
C SER A 184 -15.71 -25.86 7.74
N GLY A 185 -15.11 -25.77 6.55
CA GLY A 185 -14.68 -26.96 5.79
C GLY A 185 -13.56 -27.74 6.49
N ILE A 186 -12.60 -27.05 7.09
CA ILE A 186 -11.49 -27.67 7.85
C ILE A 186 -12.03 -28.37 9.10
N GLU A 187 -12.95 -27.74 9.84
CA GLU A 187 -13.58 -28.32 11.04
C GLU A 187 -14.34 -29.61 10.70
N LEU A 188 -15.14 -29.60 9.63
CA LEU A 188 -15.86 -30.77 9.14
C LEU A 188 -14.93 -31.96 8.78
N LEU A 189 -13.83 -31.67 8.07
CA LEU A 189 -12.83 -32.69 7.70
C LEU A 189 -12.13 -33.27 8.93
N THR A 190 -11.89 -32.45 9.94
CA THR A 190 -11.27 -32.88 11.20
C THR A 190 -12.20 -33.79 11.99
N GLU A 191 -13.49 -33.46 12.04
CA GLU A 191 -14.51 -34.32 12.71
C GLU A 191 -14.71 -35.67 12.01
N LEU A 192 -14.61 -35.72 10.67
CA LEU A 192 -14.73 -36.97 9.91
C LEU A 192 -13.50 -37.86 9.99
N SER A 193 -12.38 -37.34 10.47
CA SER A 193 -11.10 -38.06 10.56
C SER A 193 -10.81 -38.63 11.96
N ASN A 194 -11.67 -38.36 12.94
CA ASN A 194 -11.66 -38.88 14.30
C ASN A 194 -12.73 -39.93 14.51
#